data_e1c67f6b69693c6b033bbb90f38022ec
#
_entry.id   e1c67f6b69693c6b033bbb90f38022ec
#
_cell.length_a   1.000
_cell.length_b   1.000
_cell.length_c   1.000
_cell.angle_alpha   90.00
_cell.angle_beta   90.00
_cell.angle_gamma   90.00
#
_symmetry.space_group_name_H-M   'P 1'
#
loop_
_entity.id
_entity.type
_entity.pdbx_description
1 polymer ?
#
loop_
_entity_poly.entity_id
_entity_poly.type
_entity_poly.pdbx_seq_one_letter_code
_entity_poly.pdbx_strand_id
1 'polypeptide(L)' 'EKSDDLSSKTLVELKAIAKEKGVKGYSSMKKEELINTLN' A
#
# COMPACT_ATOMS: atom_id res chain seq x y z
N GLU A 1 4.28 -3.18 16.59
CA GLU A 1 4.14 -3.12 16.23
C GLU A 1 4.39 -2.94 15.34
N LYS A 2 4.75 -2.92 14.75
CA LYS A 2 4.99 -2.79 13.97
C LYS A 2 4.64 -3.02 13.02
N SER A 3 4.46 -3.01 12.82
CA SER A 3 3.73 -3.36 12.09
C SER A 3 3.63 -2.84 10.89
N ASP A 4 4.07 -2.08 10.60
CA ASP A 4 4.01 -1.54 9.53
C ASP A 4 4.99 -1.85 8.65
N ASP A 5 5.38 -2.97 8.40
CA ASP A 5 6.27 -3.39 7.54
C ASP A 5 5.69 -3.29 6.18
N LEU A 6 5.19 -2.23 5.73
CA LEU A 6 4.66 -2.06 4.40
C LEU A 6 5.71 -2.33 3.34
N SER A 7 6.95 -1.99 3.65
CA SER A 7 7.99 -2.20 2.66
C SER A 7 8.30 -3.68 2.45
N SER A 8 7.87 -4.52 3.38
CA SER A 8 8.09 -5.94 3.22
C SER A 8 6.98 -6.60 2.43
N LYS A 9 5.89 -5.90 2.18
CA LYS A 9 4.78 -6.47 1.47
C LYS A 9 4.98 -6.38 -0.02
N THR A 10 4.31 -7.26 -0.75
CA THR A 10 4.41 -7.21 -2.19
C THR A 10 3.48 -6.12 -2.71
N LEU A 11 3.65 -5.77 -3.96
CA LEU A 11 2.82 -4.76 -4.58
C LEU A 11 1.35 -5.17 -4.53
N VAL A 12 1.07 -6.45 -4.74
CA VAL A 12 -0.29 -6.94 -4.72
C VAL A 12 -0.90 -6.72 -3.34
N GLU A 13 -0.14 -6.98 -2.30
CA GLU A 13 -0.64 -6.81 -0.95
C GLU A 13 -0.89 -5.35 -0.65
N LEU A 14 0.01 -4.48 -1.09
CA LEU A 14 -0.16 -3.06 -0.86
C LEU A 14 -1.40 -2.53 -1.58
N LYS A 15 -1.63 -3.01 -2.79
CA LYS A 15 -2.81 -2.60 -3.53
C LYS A 15 -4.08 -3.06 -2.82
N ALA A 16 -4.05 -4.26 -2.27
CA ALA A 16 -5.21 -4.77 -1.55
C ALA A 16 -5.51 -3.91 -0.33
N ILE A 17 -4.46 -3.52 0.39
CA ILE A 17 -4.65 -2.67 1.56
C ILE A 17 -5.19 -1.32 1.14
N ALA A 18 -4.65 -0.76 0.06
CA ALA A 18 -5.11 0.53 -0.43
C ALA A 18 -6.59 0.47 -0.81
N LYS A 19 -6.98 -0.62 -1.42
CA LYS A 19 -8.37 -0.78 -1.79
C LYS A 19 -9.25 -0.82 -0.56
N GLU A 20 -8.79 -1.50 0.47
CA GLU A 20 -9.55 -1.59 1.70
C GLU A 20 -9.70 -0.22 2.34
N LYS A 21 -8.68 0.60 2.25
CA LYS A 21 -8.74 1.92 2.85
C LYS A 21 -9.44 2.94 1.96
N GLY A 22 -9.85 2.54 0.78
CA GLY A 22 -10.57 3.45 -0.10
C GLY A 22 -9.65 4.39 -0.87
N VAL A 23 -8.41 4.01 -1.04
CA VAL A 23 -7.48 4.85 -1.79
C VAL A 23 -7.83 4.73 -3.26
N LYS A 24 -7.90 5.87 -3.95
CA LYS A 24 -8.19 5.84 -5.35
C LYS A 24 -6.91 5.98 -6.15
N GLY A 25 -6.87 5.36 -7.32
CA GLY A 25 -5.71 5.43 -8.16
C GLY A 25 -4.58 4.53 -7.70
N TYR A 26 -4.86 3.64 -6.77
CA TYR A 26 -3.80 2.79 -6.24
C TYR A 26 -3.25 1.86 -7.32
N SER A 27 -4.05 1.55 -8.33
CA SER A 27 -3.57 0.66 -9.37
C SER A 27 -2.50 1.31 -10.23
N SER A 28 -2.43 2.64 -10.22
CA SER A 28 -1.40 3.33 -10.97
C SER A 28 -0.21 3.66 -10.09
N MET A 29 -0.28 3.36 -8.82
CA MET A 29 0.78 3.72 -7.91
C MET A 29 1.85 2.66 -7.86
N LYS A 30 3.05 3.07 -7.55
CA LYS A 30 4.14 2.14 -7.38
C LYS A 30 4.22 1.77 -5.91
N LYS A 31 5.07 0.81 -5.59
CA LYS A 31 5.19 0.32 -4.24
C LYS A 31 5.50 1.46 -3.27
N GLU A 32 6.44 2.32 -3.65
CA GLU A 32 6.80 3.41 -2.77
C GLU A 32 5.66 4.36 -2.56
N GLU A 33 4.91 4.61 -3.62
CA GLU A 33 3.77 5.51 -3.51
C GLU A 33 2.72 4.90 -2.61
N LEU A 34 2.48 3.61 -2.74
CA LEU A 34 1.49 2.96 -1.91
C LEU A 34 1.92 3.00 -0.45
N ILE A 35 3.20 2.77 -0.19
CA ILE A 35 3.71 2.81 1.16
C ILE A 35 3.50 4.19 1.75
N ASN A 36 3.82 5.23 0.99
CA ASN A 36 3.64 6.59 1.47
C ASN A 36 2.17 6.89 1.72
N THR A 37 1.30 6.44 0.84
CA THR A 37 -0.12 6.71 0.98
C THR A 37 -0.69 5.96 2.18
N LEU A 38 -0.26 4.74 2.39
CA LEU A 38 -0.79 3.93 3.46
C LEU A 38 -0.15 4.25 4.82
N ASN A 39 1.02 4.85 4.77
CA ASN A 39 1.74 5.14 5.99
C ASN A 39 1.14 6.35 6.79
#